data_138b9bc5d041c65c9b8f797fddaa131c
#
_entry.id   138b9bc5d041c65c9b8f797fddaa131c
#
_cell.length_a   1.000
_cell.length_b   1.000
_cell.length_c   1.000
_cell.angle_alpha   90.00
_cell.angle_beta   90.00
_cell.angle_gamma   90.00
#
_symmetry.space_group_name_H-M   'P 1'
#
loop_
_entity.id
_entity.type
_entity.pdbx_description
1 polymer ?
#
loop_
_entity_poly.entity_id
_entity_poly.type
_entity_poly.pdbx_seq_one_letter_code
_entity_poly.pdbx_strand_id
1 'polypeptide(L)'
;ASTGTRLDAEALQTLPAAGRNAFMIGSTVPTVIASGDTQYNRQQDQTNSSLVSLGGGTRRGNNYVLDGVPVTDLRNRASANPTIEALDDVKVQVHTYDAEMGRTGGGVFNTTLRSGSNQWKGSGFIQNRPIWGQTNNYFSELAGVAKPQSPYWLGGGGLGGPIVKNRTFFWFASENYSDTQT
;
A
#
# COMPACT_ATOMS: atom_id res chain seq x y z
N ALA A 1 13.07 -18.66 12.97
CA ALA A 1 12.54 -17.30 13.15
C ALA A 1 12.75 -16.54 11.83
N SER A 2 11.66 -16.08 11.21
CA SER A 2 11.75 -15.28 9.99
C SER A 2 12.28 -13.88 10.31
N THR A 3 13.27 -13.44 9.58
CA THR A 3 13.83 -12.09 9.69
C THR A 3 13.14 -11.19 8.67
N GLY A 4 12.57 -10.09 9.10
CA GLY A 4 11.90 -9.14 8.19
C GLY A 4 11.80 -7.76 8.83
N THR A 5 11.61 -6.73 8.01
CA THR A 5 11.30 -5.38 8.45
C THR A 5 9.79 -5.25 8.62
N ARG A 6 9.36 -4.77 9.78
CA ARG A 6 7.96 -4.52 10.09
C ARG A 6 7.67 -3.03 10.01
N LEU A 7 6.65 -2.68 9.25
CA LEU A 7 6.05 -1.35 9.20
C LEU A 7 4.74 -1.44 9.99
N ASP A 8 4.72 -0.86 11.16
CA ASP A 8 3.54 -0.82 12.01
C ASP A 8 2.51 0.23 11.56
N ALA A 9 1.36 0.25 12.21
CA ALA A 9 0.27 1.15 11.88
C ALA A 9 0.67 2.64 11.95
N GLU A 10 1.56 3.01 12.87
CA GLU A 10 2.04 4.39 13.01
C GLU A 10 2.95 4.76 11.83
N ALA A 11 3.91 3.90 11.48
CA ALA A 11 4.76 4.10 10.31
C ALA A 11 3.94 4.21 9.02
N LEU A 12 2.94 3.33 8.83
CA LEU A 12 2.07 3.35 7.66
C LEU A 12 1.26 4.66 7.53
N GLN A 13 0.83 5.24 8.65
CA GLN A 13 0.05 6.47 8.65
C GLN A 13 0.90 7.74 8.50
N THR A 14 2.11 7.74 9.05
CA THR A 14 2.98 8.93 9.10
C THR A 14 3.91 9.05 7.90
N LEU A 15 4.28 7.93 7.27
CA LEU A 15 5.14 7.96 6.08
C LEU A 15 4.39 8.59 4.90
N PRO A 16 4.96 9.62 4.27
CA PRO A 16 4.34 10.27 3.12
C PRO A 16 4.40 9.35 1.91
N ALA A 17 3.25 8.81 1.50
CA ALA A 17 3.13 8.05 0.27
C ALA A 17 1.98 8.62 -0.57
N ALA A 18 2.27 8.98 -1.81
CA ALA A 18 1.23 9.34 -2.76
C ALA A 18 0.32 8.12 -2.99
N GLY A 19 -1.01 8.33 -2.87
CA GLY A 19 -1.98 7.24 -3.05
C GLY A 19 -2.04 6.23 -1.92
N ARG A 20 -1.25 6.38 -0.86
CA ARG A 20 -1.32 5.57 0.38
C ARG A 20 -1.30 4.04 0.14
N ASN A 21 -0.50 3.58 -0.82
CA ASN A 21 -0.34 2.15 -1.08
C ASN A 21 0.65 1.53 -0.08
N ALA A 22 0.17 0.58 0.73
CA ALA A 22 0.96 -0.07 1.76
C ALA A 22 2.18 -0.82 1.21
N PHE A 23 2.07 -1.44 0.03
CA PHE A 23 3.19 -2.14 -0.59
C PHE A 23 4.26 -1.18 -1.11
N MET A 24 3.87 0.01 -1.55
CA MET A 24 4.82 1.04 -1.99
C MET A 24 5.52 1.73 -0.81
N ILE A 25 4.86 1.84 0.34
CA ILE A 25 5.52 2.27 1.59
C ILE A 25 6.64 1.29 1.96
N GLY A 26 6.48 0.01 1.63
CA GLY A 26 7.53 -0.99 1.74
C GLY A 26 8.84 -0.62 1.02
N SER A 27 8.82 0.28 0.02
CA SER A 27 10.04 0.77 -0.64
C SER A 27 10.97 1.60 0.26
N THR A 28 10.52 1.98 1.44
CA THR A 28 11.39 2.58 2.48
C THR A 28 12.35 1.55 3.09
N VAL A 29 12.07 0.26 2.90
CA VAL A 29 12.97 -0.83 3.30
C VAL A 29 14.09 -0.97 2.26
N PRO A 30 15.38 -0.92 2.66
CA PRO A 30 16.50 -0.87 1.71
C PRO A 30 16.58 -2.01 0.68
N THR A 31 15.96 -3.16 1.00
CA THR A 31 15.94 -4.35 0.13
C THR A 31 14.80 -4.33 -0.89
N VAL A 32 13.96 -3.32 -0.88
CA VAL A 32 12.81 -3.15 -1.76
C VAL A 32 13.11 -2.10 -2.81
N ILE A 33 13.13 -2.50 -4.07
CA ILE A 33 13.36 -1.60 -5.20
C ILE A 33 12.05 -1.47 -5.98
N ALA A 34 11.43 -0.30 -5.93
CA ALA A 34 10.28 0.00 -6.74
C ALA A 34 10.67 0.11 -8.21
N SER A 35 9.88 -0.47 -9.09
CA SER A 35 10.15 -0.55 -10.52
C SER A 35 8.97 -0.14 -11.40
N GLY A 36 7.83 0.14 -10.79
CA GLY A 36 6.64 0.68 -11.45
C GLY A 36 6.48 2.17 -11.20
N ASP A 37 5.42 2.74 -11.77
CA ASP A 37 5.03 4.12 -11.47
C ASP A 37 4.42 4.18 -10.07
N THR A 38 5.11 4.87 -9.16
CA THR A 38 4.71 5.01 -7.77
C THR A 38 3.67 6.12 -7.55
N GLN A 39 3.35 6.88 -8.59
CA GLN A 39 2.48 8.07 -8.46
C GLN A 39 1.00 7.73 -8.33
N TYR A 40 0.57 6.57 -8.84
CA TYR A 40 -0.84 6.18 -8.90
C TYR A 40 -1.08 4.85 -8.21
N ASN A 41 -1.27 4.94 -6.92
CA ASN A 41 -1.53 3.79 -6.07
C ASN A 41 -3.04 3.55 -5.97
N ARG A 42 -3.55 2.71 -6.83
CA ARG A 42 -4.95 2.29 -6.79
C ARG A 42 -5.12 1.09 -5.87
N GLN A 43 -6.31 0.91 -5.30
CA GLN A 43 -6.65 -0.28 -4.52
C GLN A 43 -6.49 -1.58 -5.35
N GLN A 44 -6.68 -1.47 -6.67
CA GLN A 44 -6.33 -2.53 -7.60
C GLN A 44 -5.07 -2.14 -8.36
N ASP A 45 -4.08 -3.00 -8.35
CA ASP A 45 -2.82 -2.74 -9.06
C ASP A 45 -2.96 -2.96 -10.57
N GLN A 46 -3.70 -2.08 -11.23
CA GLN A 46 -3.82 -2.11 -12.68
C GLN A 46 -2.58 -1.53 -13.39
N THR A 47 -1.82 -0.72 -12.71
CA THR A 47 -0.62 -0.03 -13.25
C THR A 47 0.68 -0.77 -12.96
N ASN A 48 0.62 -1.94 -12.32
CA ASN A 48 1.77 -2.70 -11.81
C ASN A 48 2.57 -1.94 -10.74
N SER A 49 1.93 -1.08 -9.96
CA SER A 49 2.60 -0.31 -8.90
C SER A 49 3.12 -1.17 -7.76
N SER A 50 2.55 -2.36 -7.55
CA SER A 50 3.06 -3.36 -6.59
C SER A 50 4.21 -4.22 -7.13
N LEU A 51 4.63 -4.04 -8.39
CA LEU A 51 5.78 -4.76 -8.93
C LEU A 51 7.09 -4.16 -8.42
N VAL A 52 7.51 -4.65 -7.29
CA VAL A 52 8.79 -4.31 -6.66
C VAL A 52 9.74 -5.49 -6.72
N SER A 53 11.04 -5.21 -6.75
CA SER A 53 12.08 -6.23 -6.57
C SER A 53 12.41 -6.33 -5.09
N LEU A 54 12.33 -7.53 -4.52
CA LEU A 54 12.71 -7.81 -3.15
C LEU A 54 14.02 -8.58 -3.13
N GLY A 55 15.00 -8.11 -2.35
CA GLY A 55 16.27 -8.80 -2.11
C GLY A 55 17.06 -9.19 -3.36
N GLY A 56 16.94 -8.41 -4.44
CA GLY A 56 17.58 -8.75 -5.73
C GLY A 56 16.81 -9.76 -6.58
N GLY A 57 15.65 -10.22 -6.12
CA GLY A 57 14.77 -11.08 -6.91
C GLY A 57 14.10 -10.35 -8.08
N THR A 58 13.40 -11.10 -8.92
CA THR A 58 12.67 -10.50 -10.05
C THR A 58 11.42 -9.74 -9.56
N ARG A 59 10.99 -8.73 -10.30
CA ARG A 59 9.76 -7.96 -10.02
C ARG A 59 8.50 -8.80 -9.89
N ARG A 60 8.46 -9.97 -10.47
CA ARG A 60 7.36 -10.92 -10.44
C ARG A 60 7.66 -12.15 -9.59
N GLY A 61 8.68 -12.06 -8.75
CA GLY A 61 9.09 -13.14 -7.85
C GLY A 61 8.50 -13.03 -6.45
N ASN A 62 7.67 -12.05 -6.17
CA ASN A 62 7.18 -11.79 -4.82
C ASN A 62 5.83 -12.45 -4.55
N ASN A 63 5.55 -12.69 -3.28
CA ASN A 63 4.25 -13.12 -2.81
C ASN A 63 3.62 -12.05 -1.91
N TYR A 64 2.33 -11.82 -2.07
CA TYR A 64 1.54 -10.88 -1.28
C TYR A 64 0.53 -11.67 -0.48
N VAL A 65 0.55 -11.50 0.84
CA VAL A 65 -0.29 -12.26 1.78
C VAL A 65 -1.06 -11.29 2.65
N LEU A 66 -2.33 -11.55 2.83
CA LEU A 66 -3.24 -10.76 3.67
C LEU A 66 -3.88 -11.70 4.71
N ASP A 67 -3.59 -11.50 5.99
CA ASP A 67 -4.01 -12.37 7.11
C ASP A 67 -3.77 -13.88 6.82
N GLY A 68 -2.61 -14.20 6.26
CA GLY A 68 -2.25 -15.57 5.92
C GLY A 68 -2.81 -16.07 4.58
N VAL A 69 -3.66 -15.30 3.91
CA VAL A 69 -4.24 -15.66 2.61
C VAL A 69 -3.43 -15.03 1.47
N PRO A 70 -2.91 -15.83 0.51
CA PRO A 70 -2.24 -15.27 -0.66
C PRO A 70 -3.20 -14.44 -1.51
N VAL A 71 -2.83 -13.18 -1.74
CA VAL A 71 -3.56 -12.24 -2.62
C VAL A 71 -2.74 -11.88 -3.85
N THR A 72 -1.94 -12.81 -4.32
CA THR A 72 -1.12 -12.67 -5.52
C THR A 72 -1.89 -13.17 -6.73
N ASP A 73 -2.03 -12.34 -7.77
CA ASP A 73 -2.71 -12.71 -9.01
C ASP A 73 -1.84 -13.60 -9.92
N LEU A 74 -2.40 -14.08 -11.03
CA LEU A 74 -1.69 -14.91 -12.01
C LEU A 74 -0.52 -14.18 -12.69
N ARG A 75 -0.46 -12.87 -12.62
CA ARG A 75 0.63 -12.03 -13.13
C ARG A 75 1.64 -11.66 -12.04
N ASN A 76 1.52 -12.30 -10.87
CA ASN A 76 2.34 -12.05 -9.68
C ASN A 76 2.30 -10.60 -9.18
N ARG A 77 1.12 -10.00 -9.18
CA ARG A 77 0.84 -8.70 -8.61
C ARG A 77 -0.10 -8.86 -7.41
N ALA A 78 -0.15 -7.87 -6.54
CA ALA A 78 -1.18 -7.81 -5.53
C ALA A 78 -2.56 -7.66 -6.19
N SER A 79 -3.44 -8.63 -6.01
CA SER A 79 -4.82 -8.58 -6.52
C SER A 79 -5.72 -7.68 -5.67
N ALA A 80 -5.35 -7.47 -4.43
CA ALA A 80 -6.01 -6.57 -3.50
C ALA A 80 -4.97 -5.71 -2.78
N ASN A 81 -5.25 -4.42 -2.68
CA ASN A 81 -4.44 -3.46 -1.93
C ASN A 81 -5.35 -2.79 -0.90
N PRO A 82 -5.36 -3.28 0.34
CA PRO A 82 -6.21 -2.71 1.37
C PRO A 82 -5.76 -1.29 1.73
N THR A 83 -6.72 -0.43 2.09
CA THR A 83 -6.41 0.90 2.61
C THR A 83 -5.55 0.80 3.88
N ILE A 84 -4.65 1.76 4.06
CA ILE A 84 -3.80 1.85 5.27
C ILE A 84 -4.64 1.85 6.55
N GLU A 85 -5.83 2.43 6.50
CA GLU A 85 -6.74 2.46 7.65
C GLU A 85 -7.28 1.08 8.05
N ALA A 86 -7.20 0.09 7.16
CA ALA A 86 -7.55 -1.30 7.45
C ALA A 86 -6.36 -2.12 7.97
N LEU A 87 -5.14 -1.59 7.91
CA LEU A 87 -3.92 -2.35 8.20
C LEU A 87 -3.42 -2.12 9.63
N ASP A 88 -3.01 -3.20 10.28
CA ASP A 88 -2.27 -3.17 11.54
C ASP A 88 -0.77 -3.12 11.29
N ASP A 89 -0.28 -3.97 10.40
CA ASP A 89 1.10 -3.95 9.97
C ASP A 89 1.33 -4.50 8.57
N VAL A 90 2.51 -4.20 8.04
CA VAL A 90 3.09 -4.83 6.85
C VAL A 90 4.49 -5.30 7.16
N LYS A 91 4.71 -6.60 7.10
CA LYS A 91 6.01 -7.22 7.29
C LYS A 91 6.61 -7.59 5.93
N VAL A 92 7.76 -7.01 5.65
CA VAL A 92 8.55 -7.31 4.44
C VAL A 92 9.60 -8.34 4.79
N GLN A 93 9.51 -9.53 4.21
CA GLN A 93 10.41 -10.65 4.46
C GLN A 93 11.21 -10.97 3.19
N VAL A 94 12.53 -10.97 3.31
CA VAL A 94 13.47 -11.24 2.22
C VAL A 94 14.38 -12.39 2.62
N HIS A 95 14.46 -13.41 1.78
CA HIS A 95 15.31 -14.61 1.96
C HIS A 95 14.99 -15.53 3.14
N THR A 96 14.37 -15.04 4.19
CA THR A 96 14.04 -15.80 5.41
C THR A 96 12.55 -15.72 5.71
N TYR A 97 11.73 -16.28 4.85
CA TYR A 97 10.29 -16.43 5.07
C TYR A 97 9.97 -17.86 5.50
N ASP A 98 8.86 -18.04 6.19
CA ASP A 98 8.41 -19.34 6.66
C ASP A 98 8.02 -20.23 5.46
N ALA A 99 8.21 -21.55 5.59
CA ALA A 99 7.93 -22.51 4.53
C ALA A 99 6.48 -22.48 4.03
N GLU A 100 5.56 -22.02 4.87
CA GLU A 100 4.15 -21.81 4.53
C GLU A 100 3.92 -20.71 3.50
N MET A 101 4.86 -19.75 3.42
CA MET A 101 4.79 -18.59 2.53
C MET A 101 5.52 -18.80 1.20
N GLY A 102 5.69 -20.04 0.79
CA GLY A 102 6.40 -20.45 -0.43
C GLY A 102 5.93 -19.72 -1.70
N ARG A 103 6.34 -20.23 -2.86
CA ARG A 103 6.01 -19.68 -4.18
C ARG A 103 6.58 -18.27 -4.42
N THR A 104 7.76 -18.00 -3.90
CA THR A 104 8.46 -16.74 -4.12
C THR A 104 9.93 -16.96 -4.45
N GLY A 105 10.44 -16.22 -5.43
CA GLY A 105 11.87 -16.14 -5.75
C GLY A 105 12.51 -14.84 -5.30
N GLY A 106 11.73 -13.94 -4.69
CA GLY A 106 12.19 -12.65 -4.17
C GLY A 106 11.92 -12.52 -2.68
N GLY A 107 10.68 -12.28 -2.30
CA GLY A 107 10.28 -12.11 -0.92
C GLY A 107 8.76 -12.10 -0.74
N VAL A 108 8.35 -11.86 0.50
CA VAL A 108 6.94 -11.88 0.90
C VAL A 108 6.57 -10.56 1.56
N PHE A 109 5.48 -9.97 1.11
CA PHE A 109 4.73 -8.96 1.85
C PHE A 109 3.65 -9.66 2.65
N ASN A 110 3.84 -9.74 3.95
CA ASN A 110 2.84 -10.28 4.87
C ASN A 110 2.12 -9.12 5.56
N THR A 111 0.85 -8.99 5.29
CA THR A 111 0.01 -7.87 5.70
C THR A 111 -1.04 -8.36 6.67
N THR A 112 -1.17 -7.66 7.81
CA THR A 112 -2.16 -7.98 8.85
C THR A 112 -3.24 -6.91 8.89
N LEU A 113 -4.50 -7.33 8.90
CA LEU A 113 -5.65 -6.42 9.04
C LEU A 113 -5.87 -6.02 10.49
N ARG A 114 -6.40 -4.82 10.69
CA ARG A 114 -6.85 -4.36 12.00
C ARG A 114 -8.09 -5.11 12.45
N SER A 115 -8.12 -5.43 13.72
CA SER A 115 -9.31 -5.87 14.40
C SER A 115 -9.83 -4.81 15.38
N GLY A 116 -11.12 -4.86 15.68
CA GLY A 116 -11.70 -4.00 16.70
C GLY A 116 -11.22 -4.38 18.12
N SER A 117 -11.47 -3.50 19.05
CA SER A 117 -11.12 -3.68 20.47
C SER A 117 -12.28 -3.24 21.36
N ASN A 118 -12.10 -3.34 22.69
CA ASN A 118 -13.08 -2.80 23.65
C ASN A 118 -13.21 -1.28 23.66
N GLN A 119 -12.30 -0.58 22.96
CA GLN A 119 -12.31 0.87 22.85
C GLN A 119 -12.68 1.26 21.43
N TRP A 120 -13.49 2.30 21.28
CA TRP A 120 -13.75 2.91 20.01
C TRP A 120 -12.49 3.62 19.52
N LYS A 121 -12.09 3.30 18.30
CA LYS A 121 -10.95 3.92 17.62
C LYS A 121 -11.36 4.24 16.19
N GLY A 122 -10.90 5.37 15.69
CA GLY A 122 -11.14 5.75 14.31
C GLY A 122 -10.12 6.77 13.84
N SER A 123 -9.96 6.83 12.53
CA SER A 123 -9.11 7.78 11.83
C SER A 123 -9.76 8.19 10.53
N GLY A 124 -9.41 9.35 10.03
CA GLY A 124 -9.86 9.83 8.73
C GLY A 124 -8.78 10.66 8.08
N PHE A 125 -8.74 10.65 6.76
CA PHE A 125 -7.76 11.38 6.00
C PHE A 125 -8.35 11.91 4.69
N ILE A 126 -7.72 12.94 4.15
CA ILE A 126 -7.96 13.46 2.81
C ILE A 126 -6.65 13.89 2.19
N GLN A 127 -6.41 13.47 0.96
CA GLN A 127 -5.32 13.94 0.11
C GLN A 127 -5.92 14.60 -1.13
N ASN A 128 -5.44 15.77 -1.47
CA ASN A 128 -5.89 16.48 -2.66
C ASN A 128 -4.68 17.06 -3.42
N ARG A 129 -4.65 16.84 -4.72
CA ARG A 129 -3.67 17.43 -5.63
C ARG A 129 -4.40 18.27 -6.67
N PRO A 130 -4.73 19.53 -6.36
CA PRO A 130 -5.45 20.38 -7.28
C PRO A 130 -4.56 20.81 -8.46
N ILE A 131 -5.16 21.16 -9.59
CA ILE A 131 -4.45 21.58 -10.80
C ILE A 131 -3.54 22.80 -10.55
N TRP A 132 -4.00 23.74 -9.73
CA TRP A 132 -3.23 24.95 -9.40
C TRP A 132 -1.95 24.66 -8.58
N GLY A 133 -1.94 23.57 -7.81
CA GLY A 133 -0.80 23.15 -6.99
C GLY A 133 0.24 22.31 -7.74
N GLN A 134 0.00 21.99 -9.02
CA GLN A 134 0.94 21.20 -9.81
C GLN A 134 1.91 22.09 -10.57
N THR A 135 3.15 21.66 -10.69
CA THR A 135 4.18 22.30 -11.52
C THR A 135 4.56 21.39 -12.67
N ASN A 136 5.07 21.98 -13.74
CA ASN A 136 5.61 21.18 -14.84
C ASN A 136 7.04 20.72 -14.51
N ASN A 137 7.50 19.67 -15.16
CA ASN A 137 8.90 19.28 -15.10
C ASN A 137 9.73 20.36 -15.82
N TYR A 138 10.91 20.70 -15.26
CA TYR A 138 11.80 21.71 -15.81
C TYR A 138 12.09 21.54 -17.30
N PHE A 139 12.40 20.33 -17.75
CA PHE A 139 12.70 20.06 -19.15
C PHE A 139 11.45 20.17 -20.05
N SER A 140 10.28 19.83 -19.53
CA SER A 140 9.01 19.99 -20.26
C SER A 140 8.66 21.48 -20.39
N GLU A 141 8.91 22.27 -19.38
CA GLU A 141 8.71 23.72 -19.39
C GLU A 141 9.65 24.39 -20.40
N LEU A 142 10.91 24.00 -20.39
CA LEU A 142 11.92 24.49 -21.36
C LEU A 142 11.56 24.12 -22.82
N ALA A 143 10.96 22.96 -23.02
CA ALA A 143 10.50 22.49 -24.33
C ALA A 143 9.13 23.07 -24.74
N GLY A 144 8.53 23.94 -23.93
CA GLY A 144 7.20 24.52 -24.21
C GLY A 144 6.05 23.53 -24.14
N VAL A 145 6.22 22.38 -23.50
CA VAL A 145 5.18 21.37 -23.34
C VAL A 145 4.19 21.84 -22.26
N ALA A 146 2.91 21.79 -22.60
CA ALA A 146 1.85 22.18 -21.68
C ALA A 146 1.88 21.35 -20.41
N LYS A 147 1.58 21.98 -19.26
CA LYS A 147 1.47 21.33 -17.96
C LYS A 147 0.39 20.24 -18.00
N PRO A 148 0.71 19.00 -17.59
CA PRO A 148 -0.30 17.96 -17.50
C PRO A 148 -1.35 18.32 -16.41
N GLN A 149 -2.61 18.17 -16.76
CA GLN A 149 -3.72 18.40 -15.84
C GLN A 149 -4.20 17.06 -15.31
N SER A 150 -3.65 16.64 -14.17
CA SER A 150 -4.05 15.41 -13.51
C SER A 150 -4.48 15.67 -12.06
N PRO A 151 -5.68 16.25 -11.86
CA PRO A 151 -6.22 16.44 -10.54
C PRO A 151 -6.45 15.08 -9.89
N TYR A 152 -6.15 15.01 -8.61
CA TYR A 152 -6.27 13.80 -7.83
C TYR A 152 -6.90 14.11 -6.47
N TRP A 153 -7.84 13.30 -6.06
CA TRP A 153 -8.46 13.33 -4.75
C TRP A 153 -8.54 11.92 -4.19
N LEU A 154 -8.15 11.77 -2.96
CA LEU A 154 -8.23 10.54 -2.19
C LEU A 154 -8.71 10.87 -0.78
N GLY A 155 -9.75 10.20 -0.32
CA GLY A 155 -10.25 10.37 1.03
C GLY A 155 -10.81 9.08 1.58
N GLY A 156 -10.72 8.92 2.87
CA GLY A 156 -11.19 7.71 3.52
C GLY A 156 -11.04 7.77 5.03
N GLY A 157 -11.31 6.64 5.65
CA GLY A 157 -11.18 6.49 7.08
C GLY A 157 -11.50 5.10 7.56
N GLY A 158 -11.23 4.87 8.82
CA GLY A 158 -11.54 3.63 9.50
C GLY A 158 -12.18 3.88 10.87
N LEU A 159 -13.05 2.99 11.27
CA LEU A 159 -13.72 3.01 12.57
C LEU A 159 -13.88 1.59 13.08
N GLY A 160 -13.55 1.37 14.34
CA GLY A 160 -13.72 0.08 14.99
C GLY A 160 -14.01 0.20 16.47
N GLY A 161 -14.56 -0.88 17.00
CA GLY A 161 -14.93 -0.93 18.41
C GLY A 161 -15.68 -2.20 18.78
N PRO A 162 -16.24 -2.27 19.99
CA PRO A 162 -17.01 -3.42 20.44
C PRO A 162 -18.45 -3.37 19.94
N ILE A 163 -18.93 -4.46 19.35
CA ILE A 163 -20.36 -4.71 19.18
C ILE A 163 -20.91 -5.21 20.52
N VAL A 164 -20.20 -6.18 21.12
CA VAL A 164 -20.46 -6.67 22.49
C VAL A 164 -19.15 -6.61 23.24
N LYS A 165 -19.12 -5.87 24.34
CA LYS A 165 -17.93 -5.74 25.18
C LYS A 165 -17.36 -7.10 25.58
N ASN A 166 -16.04 -7.24 25.46
CA ASN A 166 -15.26 -8.43 25.77
C ASN A 166 -15.61 -9.69 24.94
N ARG A 167 -16.43 -9.56 23.87
CA ARG A 167 -16.84 -10.73 23.06
C ARG A 167 -16.71 -10.51 21.57
N THR A 168 -17.33 -9.45 21.03
CA THR A 168 -17.43 -9.27 19.59
C THR A 168 -17.00 -7.87 19.23
N PHE A 169 -16.07 -7.80 18.29
CA PHE A 169 -15.47 -6.55 17.82
C PHE A 169 -15.65 -6.44 16.32
N PHE A 170 -15.55 -5.22 15.82
CA PHE A 170 -15.51 -4.97 14.38
C PHE A 170 -14.48 -3.89 14.07
N TRP A 171 -14.00 -3.92 12.85
CA TRP A 171 -13.27 -2.85 12.23
C TRP A 171 -13.81 -2.65 10.81
N PHE A 172 -14.11 -1.42 10.47
CA PHE A 172 -14.53 -1.02 9.12
C PHE A 172 -13.56 0.04 8.61
N ALA A 173 -13.15 -0.09 7.35
CA ALA A 173 -12.36 0.93 6.68
C ALA A 173 -12.84 1.09 5.24
N SER A 174 -12.85 2.32 4.76
CA SER A 174 -13.23 2.65 3.39
C SER A 174 -12.35 3.75 2.85
N GLU A 175 -12.06 3.66 1.57
CA GLU A 175 -11.29 4.63 0.83
C GLU A 175 -11.97 4.89 -0.52
N ASN A 176 -12.02 6.15 -0.91
CA ASN A 176 -12.53 6.56 -2.20
C ASN A 176 -11.53 7.49 -2.86
N TYR A 177 -11.35 7.33 -4.16
CA TYR A 177 -10.45 8.16 -4.93
C TYR A 177 -11.07 8.59 -6.25
N SER A 178 -10.61 9.73 -6.73
CA SER A 178 -10.90 10.20 -8.09
C SER A 178 -9.62 10.74 -8.68
N ASP A 179 -9.23 10.24 -9.83
CA ASP A 179 -8.15 10.79 -10.62
C ASP A 179 -8.61 11.00 -12.05
N THR A 180 -8.17 12.09 -12.66
CA THR A 180 -8.38 12.36 -14.08
C THR A 180 -7.02 12.41 -14.73
N GLN A 181 -6.77 11.49 -15.65
CA GLN A 181 -5.56 11.47 -16.48
C GLN A 181 -5.93 12.00 -17.86
N THR A 182 -5.29 13.06 -18.29
CA THR A 182 -5.37 13.62 -19.64
C THR A 182 -4.06 13.41 -20.37
#